data_42a29468aa56a1181c0faa02eaa9f68e
#
_entry.id   42a29468aa56a1181c0faa02eaa9f68e
#
_cell.length_a   1.000
_cell.length_b   1.000
_cell.length_c   1.000
_cell.angle_alpha   90.00
_cell.angle_beta   90.00
_cell.angle_gamma   90.00
#
_symmetry.space_group_name_H-M   'P 1'
#
loop_
_entity.id
_entity.type
_entity.pdbx_description
1 polymer ?
#
loop_
_entity_poly.entity_id
_entity_poly.type
_entity_poly.pdbx_seq_one_letter_code
_entity_poly.pdbx_strand_id
1 'polypeptide(L)'
;MANHKITIYHDGTILTMDADFPQVEALAVMDGRIVATGSLKDVKQAVGDGADLVSLEGGTLLPGFIDGHSHFCSGGMNRLYAADCAVENMEALKESLRRKLHDDRPSQWVVGHSFDEKGMEEQCYPTREILDEVSTDVPIFFRHVTGHTGIANSKALEIAGITRDTPDPAGGIIGRDAQGEPNGILEGIPAQTLVRKHIPGFTLDEMRAALADDSARYASCGITTA
;
A
#
# COMPACT_ATOMS: atom_id res chain seq x y z
N MET A 1 2.39 -41.97 15.98
CA MET A 1 3.58 -41.12 15.82
C MET A 1 3.23 -40.12 14.74
N ALA A 2 3.34 -38.82 15.01
CA ALA A 2 3.11 -37.80 13.98
C ALA A 2 4.15 -38.03 12.87
N ASN A 3 3.69 -38.16 11.65
CA ASN A 3 4.58 -38.34 10.49
C ASN A 3 5.12 -36.92 10.15
N HIS A 4 6.28 -36.57 10.73
CA HIS A 4 6.93 -35.31 10.45
C HIS A 4 7.47 -35.33 9.02
N LYS A 5 6.92 -34.48 8.16
CA LYS A 5 7.36 -34.37 6.77
C LYS A 5 8.67 -33.58 6.73
N ILE A 6 9.75 -34.21 6.26
CA ILE A 6 11.06 -33.58 6.06
C ILE A 6 11.23 -33.27 4.58
N THR A 7 11.66 -32.08 4.25
CA THR A 7 11.96 -31.66 2.87
C THR A 7 13.40 -31.16 2.80
N ILE A 8 14.17 -31.68 1.84
CA ILE A 8 15.55 -31.27 1.55
C ILE A 8 15.55 -30.49 0.24
N TYR A 9 15.95 -29.21 0.30
CA TYR A 9 16.21 -28.37 -0.87
C TYR A 9 17.66 -28.52 -1.30
N HIS A 10 17.91 -28.68 -2.61
CA HIS A 10 19.23 -28.90 -3.18
C HIS A 10 19.28 -28.49 -4.66
N ASP A 11 20.44 -28.65 -5.31
CA ASP A 11 20.61 -28.38 -6.76
C ASP A 11 20.35 -26.92 -7.12
N GLY A 12 20.95 -26.00 -6.34
CA GLY A 12 20.90 -24.57 -6.53
C GLY A 12 21.82 -23.84 -5.55
N THR A 13 21.78 -22.52 -5.56
CA THR A 13 22.52 -21.69 -4.62
C THR A 13 21.70 -21.46 -3.36
N ILE A 14 22.19 -21.88 -2.20
CA ILE A 14 21.51 -21.65 -0.92
C ILE A 14 22.33 -20.67 -0.09
N LEU A 15 21.82 -19.44 0.06
CA LEU A 15 22.44 -18.37 0.84
C LEU A 15 21.83 -18.38 2.25
N THR A 16 22.69 -18.54 3.27
CA THR A 16 22.24 -18.66 4.66
C THR A 16 22.14 -17.34 5.39
N MET A 17 22.85 -16.31 4.91
CA MET A 17 23.11 -15.04 5.61
C MET A 17 23.91 -15.21 6.91
N ASP A 18 24.51 -16.38 7.14
CA ASP A 18 25.45 -16.64 8.22
C ASP A 18 26.88 -16.31 7.76
N ALA A 19 27.60 -15.53 8.56
CA ALA A 19 28.97 -15.09 8.21
C ALA A 19 29.97 -16.25 8.13
N ASP A 20 29.78 -17.29 8.96
CA ASP A 20 30.69 -18.44 9.01
C ASP A 20 30.37 -19.48 7.90
N PHE A 21 29.11 -19.55 7.50
CA PHE A 21 28.63 -20.50 6.48
C PHE A 21 27.72 -19.79 5.47
N PRO A 22 28.23 -18.83 4.69
CA PRO A 22 27.40 -17.93 3.86
C PRO A 22 26.63 -18.65 2.74
N GLN A 23 27.11 -19.84 2.34
CA GLN A 23 26.48 -20.66 1.31
C GLN A 23 26.61 -22.15 1.67
N VAL A 24 25.56 -22.91 1.39
CA VAL A 24 25.51 -24.35 1.58
C VAL A 24 24.95 -25.05 0.33
N GLU A 25 25.19 -26.39 0.21
CA GLU A 25 24.75 -27.19 -0.92
C GLU A 25 23.31 -27.72 -0.76
N ALA A 26 22.91 -27.96 0.50
CA ALA A 26 21.57 -28.42 0.84
C ALA A 26 21.09 -27.88 2.18
N LEU A 27 19.75 -27.84 2.32
CA LEU A 27 19.05 -27.39 3.52
C LEU A 27 17.83 -28.29 3.76
N ALA A 28 17.70 -28.84 4.98
CA ALA A 28 16.54 -29.62 5.38
C ALA A 28 15.60 -28.84 6.28
N VAL A 29 14.29 -28.93 5.98
CA VAL A 29 13.20 -28.35 6.76
C VAL A 29 12.29 -29.43 7.31
N MET A 30 11.95 -29.33 8.59
CA MET A 30 10.98 -30.19 9.28
C MET A 30 10.07 -29.29 10.14
N ASP A 31 8.76 -29.43 10.01
CA ASP A 31 7.76 -28.66 10.77
C ASP A 31 8.00 -27.13 10.76
N GLY A 32 8.36 -26.60 9.59
CA GLY A 32 8.62 -25.17 9.40
C GLY A 32 9.93 -24.65 10.00
N ARG A 33 10.85 -25.58 10.42
CA ARG A 33 12.17 -25.23 10.96
C ARG A 33 13.29 -25.86 10.12
N ILE A 34 14.37 -25.12 9.94
CA ILE A 34 15.62 -25.63 9.38
C ILE A 34 16.24 -26.56 10.43
N VAL A 35 16.46 -27.82 10.06
CA VAL A 35 17.00 -28.85 10.96
C VAL A 35 18.40 -29.32 10.58
N ALA A 36 18.83 -29.11 9.34
CA ALA A 36 20.18 -29.37 8.89
C ALA A 36 20.56 -28.51 7.69
N THR A 37 21.83 -28.13 7.59
CA THR A 37 22.45 -27.43 6.45
C THR A 37 23.84 -28.00 6.21
N GLY A 38 24.35 -27.94 4.97
CA GLY A 38 25.68 -28.41 4.64
C GLY A 38 25.77 -29.03 3.24
N SER A 39 26.65 -30.03 3.08
CA SER A 39 26.65 -30.82 1.84
C SER A 39 25.36 -31.67 1.74
N LEU A 40 24.92 -31.97 0.52
CA LEU A 40 23.74 -32.82 0.32
C LEU A 40 23.89 -34.20 1.01
N LYS A 41 25.11 -34.72 1.05
CA LYS A 41 25.43 -36.00 1.72
C LYS A 41 25.21 -35.90 3.23
N ASP A 42 25.75 -34.85 3.86
CA ASP A 42 25.68 -34.66 5.31
C ASP A 42 24.25 -34.40 5.76
N VAL A 43 23.50 -33.56 5.01
CA VAL A 43 22.09 -33.27 5.28
C VAL A 43 21.26 -34.57 5.21
N LYS A 44 21.42 -35.41 4.16
CA LYS A 44 20.74 -36.72 4.06
C LYS A 44 21.06 -37.61 5.23
N GLN A 45 22.33 -37.66 5.64
CA GLN A 45 22.75 -38.47 6.79
C GLN A 45 22.14 -37.99 8.10
N ALA A 46 22.02 -36.68 8.29
CA ALA A 46 21.48 -36.07 9.51
C ALA A 46 19.97 -36.31 9.68
N VAL A 47 19.20 -36.30 8.60
CA VAL A 47 17.74 -36.43 8.67
C VAL A 47 17.24 -37.87 8.42
N GLY A 48 18.10 -38.76 7.91
CA GLY A 48 17.78 -40.14 7.61
C GLY A 48 16.98 -40.33 6.31
N ASP A 49 16.56 -41.59 6.09
CA ASP A 49 15.80 -41.95 4.90
C ASP A 49 14.34 -41.49 5.00
N GLY A 50 13.76 -41.13 3.87
CA GLY A 50 12.34 -40.77 3.77
C GLY A 50 12.05 -39.26 3.67
N ALA A 51 13.09 -38.44 3.56
CA ALA A 51 12.91 -37.00 3.25
C ALA A 51 12.54 -36.80 1.78
N ASP A 52 11.62 -35.86 1.50
CA ASP A 52 11.31 -35.43 0.15
C ASP A 52 12.46 -34.55 -0.39
N LEU A 53 12.91 -34.83 -1.60
CA LEU A 53 13.95 -34.04 -2.28
C LEU A 53 13.29 -33.04 -3.21
N VAL A 54 13.65 -31.74 -3.08
CA VAL A 54 13.20 -30.67 -3.94
C VAL A 54 14.41 -30.03 -4.61
N SER A 55 14.54 -30.21 -5.92
CA SER A 55 15.56 -29.52 -6.71
C SER A 55 15.17 -28.06 -6.86
N LEU A 56 16.15 -27.16 -6.68
CA LEU A 56 16.04 -25.75 -6.95
C LEU A 56 16.28 -25.41 -8.46
N GLU A 57 16.59 -26.43 -9.28
CA GLU A 57 16.80 -26.29 -10.73
C GLU A 57 17.80 -25.15 -11.09
N GLY A 58 18.86 -25.03 -10.30
CA GLY A 58 19.86 -23.95 -10.44
C GLY A 58 19.40 -22.60 -9.87
N GLY A 59 18.20 -22.50 -9.32
CA GLY A 59 17.69 -21.28 -8.66
C GLY A 59 18.42 -20.96 -7.35
N THR A 60 18.07 -19.82 -6.76
CA THR A 60 18.65 -19.37 -5.49
C THR A 60 17.61 -19.42 -4.37
N LEU A 61 17.95 -20.09 -3.27
CA LEU A 61 17.18 -20.08 -2.02
C LEU A 61 17.86 -19.15 -1.02
N LEU A 62 17.10 -18.25 -0.41
CA LEU A 62 17.56 -17.32 0.62
C LEU A 62 16.47 -17.12 1.68
N PRO A 63 16.81 -16.60 2.88
CA PRO A 63 15.80 -16.23 3.86
C PRO A 63 14.81 -15.21 3.30
N GLY A 64 13.55 -15.28 3.72
CA GLY A 64 12.57 -14.28 3.36
C GLY A 64 12.99 -12.88 3.82
N PHE A 65 12.68 -11.85 3.03
CA PHE A 65 13.03 -10.47 3.34
C PHE A 65 12.25 -9.94 4.54
N ILE A 66 12.91 -9.09 5.31
CA ILE A 66 12.31 -8.36 6.43
C ILE A 66 12.25 -6.89 6.02
N ASP A 67 11.03 -6.35 5.94
CA ASP A 67 10.82 -4.92 5.68
C ASP A 67 10.78 -4.17 7.00
N GLY A 68 11.83 -3.41 7.30
CA GLY A 68 11.97 -2.66 8.54
C GLY A 68 11.14 -1.38 8.60
N HIS A 69 10.52 -0.94 7.51
CA HIS A 69 9.61 0.20 7.46
C HIS A 69 8.57 -0.02 6.36
N SER A 70 7.35 -0.32 6.75
CA SER A 70 6.29 -0.62 5.80
C SER A 70 4.98 0.12 6.11
N HIS A 71 4.19 0.32 5.08
CA HIS A 71 2.81 0.80 5.17
C HIS A 71 1.81 -0.34 4.95
N PHE A 72 2.12 -1.52 5.49
CA PHE A 72 1.28 -2.69 5.47
C PHE A 72 -0.13 -2.35 5.97
N CYS A 73 -1.16 -2.92 5.46
CA CYS A 73 -2.57 -2.60 5.67
C CYS A 73 -3.02 -1.30 4.96
N SER A 74 -2.35 -0.15 5.13
CA SER A 74 -2.75 1.07 4.43
C SER A 74 -2.50 0.98 2.92
N GLY A 75 -1.46 0.26 2.51
CA GLY A 75 -1.19 -0.06 1.10
C GLY A 75 -2.33 -0.85 0.47
N GLY A 76 -2.78 -1.91 1.13
CA GLY A 76 -3.92 -2.72 0.68
C GLY A 76 -5.23 -1.93 0.64
N MET A 77 -5.50 -1.11 1.67
CA MET A 77 -6.68 -0.24 1.68
C MET A 77 -6.66 0.76 0.53
N ASN A 78 -5.53 1.40 0.27
CA ASN A 78 -5.39 2.33 -0.86
C ASN A 78 -5.64 1.61 -2.19
N ARG A 79 -4.98 0.48 -2.41
CA ARG A 79 -5.10 -0.28 -3.67
C ARG A 79 -6.51 -0.78 -3.94
N LEU A 80 -7.20 -1.30 -2.92
CA LEU A 80 -8.55 -1.84 -3.08
C LEU A 80 -9.61 -0.73 -3.16
N TYR A 81 -9.48 0.33 -2.36
CA TYR A 81 -10.59 1.25 -2.10
C TYR A 81 -10.34 2.69 -2.50
N ALA A 82 -9.13 3.08 -2.88
CA ALA A 82 -8.82 4.44 -3.28
C ALA A 82 -8.43 4.55 -4.76
N ALA A 83 -8.59 5.73 -5.34
CA ALA A 83 -8.08 6.05 -6.66
C ALA A 83 -6.55 6.25 -6.60
N ASP A 84 -5.82 5.66 -7.53
CA ASP A 84 -4.41 5.99 -7.71
C ASP A 84 -4.31 7.32 -8.46
N CYS A 85 -3.76 8.33 -7.79
CA CYS A 85 -3.57 9.67 -8.32
C CYS A 85 -2.11 9.93 -8.76
N ALA A 86 -1.25 8.92 -8.81
CA ALA A 86 0.08 9.00 -9.40
C ALA A 86 -0.02 8.89 -10.93
N VAL A 87 -0.37 9.99 -11.58
CA VAL A 87 -0.72 10.06 -13.00
C VAL A 87 0.05 11.20 -13.69
N GLU A 88 0.11 11.14 -15.03
CA GLU A 88 0.90 12.07 -15.83
C GLU A 88 0.25 13.44 -16.09
N ASN A 89 -1.08 13.58 -15.98
CA ASN A 89 -1.78 14.83 -16.25
C ASN A 89 -3.18 14.89 -15.61
N MET A 90 -3.83 16.06 -15.68
CA MET A 90 -5.15 16.29 -15.06
C MET A 90 -6.26 15.44 -15.67
N GLU A 91 -6.20 15.11 -16.97
CA GLU A 91 -7.22 14.25 -17.58
C GLU A 91 -7.10 12.80 -17.08
N ALA A 92 -5.88 12.29 -16.96
CA ALA A 92 -5.62 10.98 -16.36
C ALA A 92 -6.05 10.94 -14.87
N LEU A 93 -5.88 12.05 -14.12
CA LEU A 93 -6.37 12.18 -12.76
C LEU A 93 -7.91 12.06 -12.71
N LYS A 94 -8.60 12.84 -13.54
CA LYS A 94 -10.07 12.79 -13.61
C LYS A 94 -10.57 11.40 -13.99
N GLU A 95 -9.90 10.73 -14.92
CA GLU A 95 -10.27 9.38 -15.34
C GLU A 95 -10.04 8.34 -14.22
N SER A 96 -8.95 8.46 -13.45
CA SER A 96 -8.71 7.59 -12.29
C SER A 96 -9.80 7.77 -11.22
N LEU A 97 -10.20 9.01 -10.94
CA LEU A 97 -11.28 9.32 -10.00
C LEU A 97 -12.65 8.85 -10.52
N ARG A 98 -12.95 9.01 -11.84
CA ARG A 98 -14.20 8.52 -12.47
C ARG A 98 -14.33 7.01 -12.38
N ARG A 99 -13.27 6.27 -12.65
CA ARG A 99 -13.27 4.80 -12.48
C ARG A 99 -13.70 4.44 -11.06
N LYS A 100 -13.18 5.15 -10.06
CA LYS A 100 -13.54 4.89 -8.65
C LYS A 100 -14.97 5.30 -8.30
N LEU A 101 -15.61 6.19 -9.05
CA LEU A 101 -17.03 6.48 -8.90
C LEU A 101 -17.93 5.28 -9.19
N HIS A 102 -17.53 4.40 -10.12
CA HIS A 102 -18.29 3.24 -10.61
C HIS A 102 -17.94 1.93 -9.90
N ASP A 103 -16.84 1.91 -9.14
CA ASP A 103 -16.44 0.74 -8.37
C ASP A 103 -17.24 0.64 -7.06
N ASP A 104 -17.33 -0.58 -6.51
CA ASP A 104 -17.80 -0.79 -5.14
C ASP A 104 -16.87 -0.07 -4.16
N ARG A 105 -17.44 0.87 -3.42
CA ARG A 105 -16.74 1.71 -2.45
C ARG A 105 -17.24 1.41 -1.04
N PRO A 106 -16.34 1.34 -0.03
CA PRO A 106 -16.77 1.21 1.37
C PRO A 106 -17.63 2.38 1.84
N SER A 107 -17.41 3.56 1.26
CA SER A 107 -18.13 4.79 1.56
C SER A 107 -18.70 5.41 0.29
N GLN A 108 -19.61 6.39 0.46
CA GLN A 108 -20.08 7.22 -0.67
C GLN A 108 -19.04 8.25 -1.13
N TRP A 109 -17.84 8.25 -0.54
CA TRP A 109 -16.73 9.13 -0.91
C TRP A 109 -15.86 8.49 -1.97
N VAL A 110 -15.34 9.28 -2.89
CA VAL A 110 -14.16 8.91 -3.67
C VAL A 110 -12.93 9.43 -2.94
N VAL A 111 -12.10 8.52 -2.48
CA VAL A 111 -10.80 8.86 -1.89
C VAL A 111 -9.68 8.50 -2.84
N GLY A 112 -8.56 9.24 -2.77
CA GLY A 112 -7.39 8.97 -3.58
C GLY A 112 -6.09 9.13 -2.79
N HIS A 113 -5.01 8.61 -3.38
CA HIS A 113 -3.68 8.63 -2.80
C HIS A 113 -2.60 8.91 -3.84
N SER A 114 -1.38 9.16 -3.36
CA SER A 114 -0.16 9.27 -4.18
C SER A 114 -0.17 10.40 -5.23
N PHE A 115 -1.00 11.43 -5.06
CA PHE A 115 -0.95 12.59 -5.94
C PHE A 115 0.40 13.31 -5.79
N ASP A 116 1.03 13.65 -6.92
CA ASP A 116 2.28 14.42 -6.97
C ASP A 116 2.27 15.34 -8.20
N GLU A 117 2.08 16.65 -7.97
CA GLU A 117 2.04 17.64 -9.05
C GLU A 117 3.36 17.72 -9.85
N LYS A 118 4.48 17.32 -9.22
CA LYS A 118 5.79 17.37 -9.89
C LYS A 118 5.94 16.30 -10.96
N GLY A 119 5.19 15.20 -10.84
CA GLY A 119 5.13 14.15 -11.83
C GLY A 119 4.16 14.43 -12.98
N MET A 120 3.41 15.54 -12.92
CA MET A 120 2.39 15.87 -13.90
C MET A 120 2.86 16.90 -14.92
N GLU A 121 2.26 16.86 -16.11
CA GLU A 121 2.54 17.83 -17.20
C GLU A 121 2.22 19.26 -16.78
N GLU A 122 1.10 19.48 -16.05
CA GLU A 122 0.65 20.79 -15.62
C GLU A 122 1.43 21.37 -14.44
N GLN A 123 2.11 20.53 -13.67
CA GLN A 123 2.91 20.89 -12.49
C GLN A 123 2.19 21.78 -11.48
N CYS A 124 0.90 21.56 -11.28
CA CYS A 124 0.07 22.33 -10.36
C CYS A 124 -0.94 21.44 -9.62
N TYR A 125 -1.45 21.94 -8.50
CA TYR A 125 -2.57 21.32 -7.79
C TYR A 125 -3.86 21.51 -8.57
N PRO A 126 -4.74 20.50 -8.68
CA PRO A 126 -6.09 20.72 -9.16
C PRO A 126 -6.90 21.53 -8.15
N THR A 127 -7.78 22.40 -8.66
CA THR A 127 -8.76 23.09 -7.84
C THR A 127 -10.04 22.28 -7.71
N ARG A 128 -10.95 22.71 -6.83
CA ARG A 128 -12.27 22.06 -6.67
C ARG A 128 -13.05 21.99 -7.99
N GLU A 129 -12.93 23.01 -8.85
CA GLU A 129 -13.63 23.08 -10.13
C GLU A 129 -13.20 21.94 -11.06
N ILE A 130 -11.91 21.60 -11.09
CA ILE A 130 -11.39 20.46 -11.86
C ILE A 130 -11.96 19.14 -11.32
N LEU A 131 -12.09 19.00 -10.00
CA LEU A 131 -12.68 17.81 -9.40
C LEU A 131 -14.21 17.76 -9.56
N ASP A 132 -14.87 18.90 -9.63
CA ASP A 132 -16.31 19.01 -9.90
C ASP A 132 -16.66 18.53 -11.32
N GLU A 133 -15.72 18.58 -12.29
CA GLU A 133 -15.87 17.92 -13.59
C GLU A 133 -15.98 16.39 -13.50
N VAL A 134 -15.51 15.80 -12.41
CA VAL A 134 -15.67 14.36 -12.13
C VAL A 134 -17.03 14.11 -11.48
N SER A 135 -17.37 14.85 -10.44
CA SER A 135 -18.68 14.78 -9.78
C SER A 135 -18.93 16.00 -8.87
N THR A 136 -20.15 16.57 -8.97
CA THR A 136 -20.67 17.55 -8.04
C THR A 136 -21.51 16.93 -6.91
N ASP A 137 -21.91 15.67 -7.05
CA ASP A 137 -22.83 14.98 -6.13
C ASP A 137 -22.10 14.06 -5.15
N VAL A 138 -20.97 13.48 -5.59
CA VAL A 138 -20.15 12.59 -4.78
C VAL A 138 -18.95 13.36 -4.22
N PRO A 139 -18.72 13.33 -2.91
CA PRO A 139 -17.56 13.98 -2.31
C PRO A 139 -16.27 13.27 -2.71
N ILE A 140 -15.29 14.06 -3.15
CA ILE A 140 -13.96 13.61 -3.58
C ILE A 140 -12.92 14.23 -2.66
N PHE A 141 -12.01 13.40 -2.15
CA PHE A 141 -10.87 13.85 -1.36
C PHE A 141 -9.66 12.95 -1.61
N PHE A 142 -8.51 13.55 -1.91
CA PHE A 142 -7.26 12.81 -1.97
C PHE A 142 -6.11 13.60 -1.36
N ARG A 143 -4.99 12.91 -1.16
CA ARG A 143 -3.81 13.48 -0.50
C ARG A 143 -2.62 13.49 -1.43
N HIS A 144 -1.85 14.55 -1.32
CA HIS A 144 -0.52 14.62 -1.89
C HIS A 144 0.38 13.53 -1.29
N VAL A 145 1.35 13.02 -2.06
CA VAL A 145 2.28 11.95 -1.66
C VAL A 145 3.02 12.26 -0.36
N THR A 146 3.35 13.52 -0.10
CA THR A 146 3.96 13.96 1.17
C THR A 146 3.01 13.92 2.37
N GLY A 147 1.72 13.79 2.13
CA GLY A 147 0.70 13.81 3.18
C GLY A 147 0.39 15.18 3.78
N HIS A 148 1.08 16.24 3.35
CA HIS A 148 0.92 17.58 3.91
C HIS A 148 -0.19 18.41 3.25
N THR A 149 -0.63 18.05 2.06
CA THR A 149 -1.72 18.73 1.33
C THR A 149 -2.82 17.73 0.99
N GLY A 150 -4.07 18.14 1.18
CA GLY A 150 -5.26 17.43 0.72
C GLY A 150 -6.01 18.28 -0.30
N ILE A 151 -6.71 17.63 -1.22
CA ILE A 151 -7.48 18.28 -2.26
C ILE A 151 -8.91 17.73 -2.20
N ALA A 152 -9.89 18.64 -2.22
CA ALA A 152 -11.31 18.35 -2.05
C ALA A 152 -12.14 19.00 -3.15
N ASN A 153 -13.19 18.33 -3.65
CA ASN A 153 -14.17 18.95 -4.52
C ASN A 153 -15.19 19.78 -3.72
N SER A 154 -16.05 20.50 -4.43
CA SER A 154 -17.09 21.37 -3.81
C SER A 154 -18.02 20.57 -2.88
N LYS A 155 -18.37 19.32 -3.22
CA LYS A 155 -19.22 18.48 -2.37
C LYS A 155 -18.57 18.09 -1.04
N ALA A 156 -17.29 17.79 -1.07
CA ALA A 156 -16.53 17.49 0.15
C ALA A 156 -16.39 18.73 1.05
N LEU A 157 -16.17 19.91 0.47
CA LEU A 157 -16.13 21.18 1.22
C LEU A 157 -17.50 21.51 1.83
N GLU A 158 -18.60 21.31 1.08
CA GLU A 158 -19.97 21.48 1.55
C GLU A 158 -20.26 20.61 2.79
N ILE A 159 -19.96 19.30 2.71
CA ILE A 159 -20.15 18.35 3.82
C ILE A 159 -19.31 18.75 5.04
N ALA A 160 -18.11 19.28 4.82
CA ALA A 160 -17.25 19.76 5.89
C ALA A 160 -17.67 21.11 6.48
N GLY A 161 -18.63 21.80 5.86
CA GLY A 161 -19.07 23.14 6.27
C GLY A 161 -18.00 24.22 6.03
N ILE A 162 -17.12 24.01 5.06
CA ILE A 162 -16.05 24.95 4.73
C ILE A 162 -16.58 26.00 3.73
N THR A 163 -16.57 27.26 4.16
CA THR A 163 -17.03 28.42 3.40
C THR A 163 -15.95 29.49 3.36
N ARG A 164 -16.19 30.59 2.64
CA ARG A 164 -15.30 31.76 2.64
C ARG A 164 -15.01 32.32 4.05
N ASP A 165 -15.97 32.17 4.96
CA ASP A 165 -15.90 32.73 6.32
C ASP A 165 -15.26 31.73 7.32
N THR A 166 -14.96 30.52 6.89
CA THR A 166 -14.31 29.51 7.74
C THR A 166 -12.87 29.95 8.01
N PRO A 167 -12.46 30.15 9.28
CA PRO A 167 -11.10 30.54 9.58
C PRO A 167 -10.11 29.38 9.36
N ASP A 168 -8.88 29.74 9.03
CA ASP A 168 -7.80 28.75 8.98
C ASP A 168 -7.57 28.14 10.35
N PRO A 169 -7.50 26.82 10.48
CA PRO A 169 -7.20 26.17 11.73
C PRO A 169 -5.73 26.37 12.11
N ALA A 170 -5.42 26.38 13.40
CA ALA A 170 -4.03 26.50 13.86
C ALA A 170 -3.12 25.42 13.23
N GLY A 171 -2.10 25.84 12.50
CA GLY A 171 -1.17 24.95 11.77
C GLY A 171 -1.72 24.38 10.46
N GLY A 172 -2.78 24.96 9.91
CA GLY A 172 -3.31 24.61 8.58
C GLY A 172 -3.82 25.81 7.83
N ILE A 173 -3.92 25.72 6.50
CA ILE A 173 -4.40 26.77 5.62
C ILE A 173 -5.49 26.17 4.72
N ILE A 174 -6.61 26.90 4.60
CA ILE A 174 -7.65 26.63 3.60
C ILE A 174 -7.30 27.48 2.37
N GLY A 175 -6.91 26.85 1.29
CA GLY A 175 -6.63 27.55 0.03
C GLY A 175 -7.87 28.29 -0.49
N ARG A 176 -7.68 29.50 -1.01
CA ARG A 176 -8.74 30.36 -1.52
C ARG A 176 -8.41 30.91 -2.89
N ASP A 177 -9.44 31.17 -3.66
CA ASP A 177 -9.34 31.87 -4.93
C ASP A 177 -9.25 33.42 -4.73
N ALA A 178 -9.18 34.15 -5.83
CA ALA A 178 -9.10 35.63 -5.82
C ALA A 178 -10.36 36.31 -5.23
N GLN A 179 -11.47 35.58 -5.14
CA GLN A 179 -12.73 36.04 -4.55
C GLN A 179 -12.86 35.69 -3.08
N GLY A 180 -11.89 34.94 -2.53
CA GLY A 180 -11.85 34.45 -1.16
C GLY A 180 -12.64 33.15 -0.93
N GLU A 181 -13.16 32.53 -1.99
CA GLU A 181 -13.82 31.22 -1.88
C GLU A 181 -12.82 30.08 -1.73
N PRO A 182 -13.13 29.03 -0.94
CA PRO A 182 -12.27 27.87 -0.84
C PRO A 182 -12.04 27.20 -2.20
N ASN A 183 -10.78 27.02 -2.60
CA ASN A 183 -10.41 26.46 -3.90
C ASN A 183 -10.21 24.94 -3.90
N GLY A 184 -10.44 24.28 -2.77
CA GLY A 184 -10.28 22.82 -2.60
C GLY A 184 -8.94 22.39 -2.02
N ILE A 185 -7.93 23.23 -2.00
CA ILE A 185 -6.60 22.90 -1.47
C ILE A 185 -6.58 23.12 0.05
N LEU A 186 -6.14 22.10 0.80
CA LEU A 186 -6.11 22.08 2.25
C LEU A 186 -4.68 21.74 2.72
N GLU A 187 -3.94 22.77 3.14
CA GLU A 187 -2.55 22.61 3.56
C GLU A 187 -2.46 22.35 5.08
N GLY A 188 -1.59 21.42 5.45
CA GLY A 188 -1.40 20.98 6.82
C GLY A 188 -2.48 19.99 7.29
N ILE A 189 -2.11 19.14 8.24
CA ILE A 189 -3.01 18.13 8.81
C ILE A 189 -4.28 18.73 9.43
N PRO A 190 -4.23 19.88 10.16
CA PRO A 190 -5.43 20.47 10.73
C PRO A 190 -6.48 20.88 9.67
N ALA A 191 -6.06 21.47 8.54
CA ALA A 191 -6.97 21.83 7.46
C ALA A 191 -7.58 20.58 6.80
N GLN A 192 -6.77 19.58 6.50
CA GLN A 192 -7.25 18.31 5.96
C GLN A 192 -8.26 17.61 6.89
N THR A 193 -8.06 17.72 8.20
CA THR A 193 -8.92 17.07 9.20
C THR A 193 -10.34 17.62 9.17
N LEU A 194 -10.54 18.86 8.73
CA LEU A 194 -11.88 19.44 8.56
C LEU A 194 -12.75 18.60 7.61
N VAL A 195 -12.14 18.06 6.54
CA VAL A 195 -12.82 17.19 5.58
C VAL A 195 -12.73 15.71 6.00
N ARG A 196 -11.54 15.24 6.38
CA ARG A 196 -11.27 13.82 6.64
C ARG A 196 -12.14 13.21 7.73
N LYS A 197 -12.52 13.96 8.76
CA LYS A 197 -13.41 13.49 9.84
C LYS A 197 -14.80 13.06 9.35
N HIS A 198 -15.20 13.45 8.14
CA HIS A 198 -16.47 13.07 7.53
C HIS A 198 -16.37 11.85 6.61
N ILE A 199 -15.15 11.39 6.31
CA ILE A 199 -14.93 10.17 5.53
C ILE A 199 -15.18 8.97 6.46
N PRO A 200 -16.13 8.07 6.16
CA PRO A 200 -16.36 6.89 6.96
C PRO A 200 -15.11 6.02 7.09
N GLY A 201 -14.90 5.45 8.27
CA GLY A 201 -13.83 4.49 8.49
C GLY A 201 -14.12 3.15 7.83
N PHE A 202 -13.09 2.36 7.62
CA PHE A 202 -13.22 1.01 7.09
C PHE A 202 -13.80 0.05 8.12
N THR A 203 -14.61 -0.89 7.66
CA THR A 203 -15.11 -2.02 8.46
C THR A 203 -14.00 -3.04 8.71
N LEU A 204 -14.21 -3.93 9.67
CA LEU A 204 -13.25 -5.02 9.92
C LEU A 204 -13.08 -5.96 8.71
N ASP A 205 -14.13 -6.19 7.95
CA ASP A 205 -14.06 -7.08 6.78
C ASP A 205 -13.29 -6.44 5.62
N GLU A 206 -13.44 -5.14 5.41
CA GLU A 206 -12.62 -4.38 4.46
C GLU A 206 -11.14 -4.34 4.87
N MET A 207 -10.85 -4.14 6.16
CA MET A 207 -9.47 -4.22 6.66
C MET A 207 -8.89 -5.62 6.49
N ARG A 208 -9.66 -6.68 6.72
CA ARG A 208 -9.22 -8.07 6.49
C ARG A 208 -8.91 -8.33 5.03
N ALA A 209 -9.76 -7.86 4.11
CA ALA A 209 -9.53 -7.98 2.68
C ALA A 209 -8.23 -7.25 2.27
N ALA A 210 -8.01 -6.04 2.78
CA ALA A 210 -6.80 -5.27 2.52
C ALA A 210 -5.53 -5.96 3.05
N LEU A 211 -5.60 -6.52 4.27
CA LEU A 211 -4.49 -7.30 4.84
C LEU A 211 -4.17 -8.56 4.04
N ALA A 212 -5.21 -9.28 3.59
CA ALA A 212 -5.03 -10.48 2.78
C ALA A 212 -4.36 -10.16 1.43
N ASP A 213 -4.79 -9.07 0.79
CA ASP A 213 -4.24 -8.60 -0.48
C ASP A 213 -2.77 -8.15 -0.33
N ASP A 214 -2.46 -7.36 0.71
CA ASP A 214 -1.08 -6.95 0.99
C ASP A 214 -0.19 -8.15 1.37
N SER A 215 -0.69 -9.10 2.16
CA SER A 215 0.06 -10.31 2.51
C SER A 215 0.48 -11.09 1.26
N ALA A 216 -0.44 -11.28 0.31
CA ALA A 216 -0.13 -11.95 -0.95
C ALA A 216 0.90 -11.19 -1.79
N ARG A 217 0.79 -9.85 -1.83
CA ARG A 217 1.72 -8.98 -2.54
C ARG A 217 3.12 -9.00 -1.92
N TYR A 218 3.23 -8.86 -0.60
CA TYR A 218 4.50 -8.92 0.10
C TYR A 218 5.18 -10.28 -0.11
N ALA A 219 4.42 -11.36 0.03
CA ALA A 219 4.93 -12.72 -0.24
C ALA A 219 5.42 -12.88 -1.68
N SER A 220 4.73 -12.31 -2.68
CA SER A 220 5.17 -12.35 -4.08
C SER A 220 6.49 -11.60 -4.35
N CYS A 221 6.85 -10.66 -3.46
CA CYS A 221 8.14 -9.96 -3.48
C CYS A 221 9.20 -10.63 -2.57
N GLY A 222 8.88 -11.78 -1.97
CA GLY A 222 9.79 -12.48 -1.04
C GLY A 222 9.83 -11.88 0.36
N ILE A 223 8.96 -10.93 0.71
CA ILE A 223 8.89 -10.33 2.04
C ILE A 223 8.02 -11.23 2.92
N THR A 224 8.58 -11.72 4.01
CA THR A 224 7.92 -12.64 4.97
C THR A 224 7.68 -12.01 6.33
N THR A 225 8.25 -10.83 6.57
CA THR A 225 8.10 -10.06 7.82
C THR A 225 8.06 -8.57 7.49
N ALA A 226 7.09 -7.85 8.07
CA ALA A 226 6.92 -6.42 7.93
C ALA A 226 6.44 -5.80 9.25
#